data_c3ff6c5b9bad76a82c061defd1fe2530
#
_entry.id   c3ff6c5b9bad76a82c061defd1fe2530
#
_cell.length_a   1.000
_cell.length_b   1.000
_cell.length_c   1.000
_cell.angle_alpha   90.00
_cell.angle_beta   90.00
_cell.angle_gamma   90.00
#
_symmetry.space_group_name_H-M   'P 1'
#
loop_
_entity.id
_entity.type
_entity.pdbx_description
1 polymer ?
#
loop_
_entity_poly.entity_id
_entity_poly.type
_entity_poly.pdbx_seq_one_letter_code
_entity_poly.pdbx_strand_id
1 'polypeptide(L)'
;MTDHENFLAKVFNEDEIKRIEERKNPYERIAGMYAAKEAVGKAMTTGIGKNSFHDIKIKYIENLPHAEVFDKKFYLSISHEKNYAVAVAKLCEDDLAGKNFEEKIILDAEIKSLWKNRDEDTHKGDFGKIAIVGGSLGMTGSSYLSSNAALKAGAGLVYNIVPREIFDIMSIKFIEPIAKSFDDLDEMEKFLDGIDAIAMGPGMGLGEYAKGVFEKIIKTEKNLLIDADGLNILSKNLNLLEERKNFTTILTPHEGEFARLTGLSLEEIKNNRERLAVEFAKRYRVILVLKGHKTIVT
;
A
#
# COMPACT_ATOMS: atom_id res chain seq x y z
N MET A 1 -24.25 26.43 39.59
CA MET A 1 -23.52 25.99 38.38
C MET A 1 -23.80 26.98 37.26
N THR A 2 -22.79 27.49 36.64
CA THR A 2 -22.92 28.33 35.44
C THR A 2 -23.37 27.49 34.25
N ASP A 3 -23.95 28.08 33.20
CA ASP A 3 -24.36 27.36 32.00
C ASP A 3 -23.18 26.59 31.36
N HIS A 4 -21.96 27.10 31.55
CA HIS A 4 -20.72 26.48 31.09
C HIS A 4 -20.39 25.21 31.89
N GLU A 5 -20.47 25.22 33.21
CA GLU A 5 -20.23 24.04 34.06
C GLU A 5 -21.25 22.93 33.77
N ASN A 6 -22.52 23.32 33.55
CA ASN A 6 -23.56 22.38 33.16
C ASN A 6 -23.32 21.72 31.80
N PHE A 7 -22.76 22.47 30.82
CA PHE A 7 -22.41 21.92 29.52
C PHE A 7 -21.25 20.91 29.63
N LEU A 8 -20.18 21.28 30.35
CA LEU A 8 -19.03 20.40 30.54
C LEU A 8 -19.42 19.09 31.21
N ALA A 9 -20.20 19.15 32.27
CA ALA A 9 -20.63 17.96 33.00
C ALA A 9 -21.57 17.03 32.20
N LYS A 10 -22.31 17.58 31.22
CA LYS A 10 -23.16 16.77 30.31
C LYS A 10 -22.40 16.08 29.20
N VAL A 11 -21.28 16.63 28.80
CA VAL A 11 -20.52 16.17 27.57
C VAL A 11 -19.30 15.40 27.95
N PHE A 12 -18.56 15.81 28.98
CA PHE A 12 -17.25 15.29 29.32
C PHE A 12 -17.25 14.58 30.67
N ASN A 13 -16.45 13.51 30.77
CA ASN A 13 -16.21 12.85 32.07
C ASN A 13 -15.16 13.61 32.89
N GLU A 14 -14.97 13.21 34.15
CA GLU A 14 -14.10 13.90 35.12
C GLU A 14 -12.64 14.00 34.63
N ASP A 15 -12.09 12.93 34.01
CA ASP A 15 -10.72 12.90 33.48
C ASP A 15 -10.58 13.85 32.30
N GLU A 16 -11.57 13.94 31.44
CA GLU A 16 -11.61 14.84 30.30
C GLU A 16 -11.72 16.31 30.76
N ILE A 17 -12.54 16.59 31.76
CA ILE A 17 -12.69 17.95 32.35
C ILE A 17 -11.34 18.39 32.93
N LYS A 18 -10.71 17.55 33.74
CA LYS A 18 -9.39 17.83 34.30
C LYS A 18 -8.37 18.19 33.23
N ARG A 19 -8.32 17.42 32.13
CA ARG A 19 -7.43 17.69 30.98
C ARG A 19 -7.74 18.97 30.24
N ILE A 20 -9.00 19.37 30.19
CA ILE A 20 -9.44 20.66 29.61
C ILE A 20 -8.90 21.81 30.47
N GLU A 21 -9.02 21.72 31.80
CA GLU A 21 -8.61 22.75 32.75
C GLU A 21 -7.09 22.96 32.84
N GLU A 22 -6.30 21.92 32.55
CA GLU A 22 -4.81 22.00 32.54
C GLU A 22 -4.23 22.90 31.41
N ARG A 23 -5.04 23.39 30.47
CA ARG A 23 -4.59 24.20 29.33
C ARG A 23 -4.85 25.68 29.50
N LYS A 24 -3.89 26.52 29.04
CA LYS A 24 -4.03 27.98 29.00
C LYS A 24 -5.25 28.46 28.20
N ASN A 25 -5.62 27.74 27.13
CA ASN A 25 -6.82 28.00 26.33
C ASN A 25 -7.71 26.73 26.32
N PRO A 26 -8.67 26.62 27.25
CA PRO A 26 -9.51 25.44 27.32
C PRO A 26 -10.52 25.33 26.18
N TYR A 27 -10.88 26.43 25.52
CA TYR A 27 -11.92 26.43 24.47
C TYR A 27 -11.54 25.62 23.21
N GLU A 28 -10.30 25.71 22.77
CA GLU A 28 -9.82 24.89 21.66
C GLU A 28 -9.90 23.40 21.97
N ARG A 29 -9.57 23.03 23.20
CA ARG A 29 -9.64 21.65 23.66
C ARG A 29 -11.06 21.16 23.77
N ILE A 30 -11.96 21.97 24.31
CA ILE A 30 -13.39 21.68 24.38
C ILE A 30 -13.93 21.44 22.97
N ALA A 31 -13.63 22.33 22.02
CA ALA A 31 -14.10 22.22 20.65
C ALA A 31 -13.57 20.94 19.96
N GLY A 32 -12.28 20.64 20.11
CA GLY A 32 -11.65 19.43 19.53
C GLY A 32 -12.22 18.14 20.11
N MET A 33 -12.37 18.06 21.42
CA MET A 33 -12.92 16.87 22.08
C MET A 33 -14.43 16.72 21.82
N TYR A 34 -15.18 17.80 21.73
CA TYR A 34 -16.58 17.77 21.34
C TYR A 34 -16.75 17.25 19.90
N ALA A 35 -15.96 17.79 18.96
CA ALA A 35 -15.96 17.33 17.57
C ALA A 35 -15.59 15.83 17.48
N ALA A 36 -14.64 15.36 18.29
CA ALA A 36 -14.27 13.96 18.34
C ALA A 36 -15.41 13.05 18.84
N LYS A 37 -16.10 13.44 19.89
CA LYS A 37 -17.26 12.70 20.41
C LYS A 37 -18.41 12.68 19.38
N GLU A 38 -18.63 13.77 18.68
CA GLU A 38 -19.62 13.83 17.59
C GLU A 38 -19.24 12.91 16.41
N ALA A 39 -17.95 12.90 16.02
CA ALA A 39 -17.45 12.03 14.98
C ALA A 39 -17.61 10.53 15.34
N VAL A 40 -17.32 10.15 16.59
CA VAL A 40 -17.57 8.80 17.11
C VAL A 40 -19.04 8.44 17.05
N GLY A 41 -19.92 9.35 17.52
CA GLY A 41 -21.36 9.14 17.46
C GLY A 41 -21.87 8.90 16.04
N LYS A 42 -21.36 9.63 15.06
CA LYS A 42 -21.68 9.42 13.63
C LYS A 42 -21.10 8.12 13.07
N ALA A 43 -19.91 7.72 13.51
CA ALA A 43 -19.27 6.46 13.10
C ALA A 43 -19.97 5.21 13.66
N MET A 44 -20.75 5.37 14.72
CA MET A 44 -21.58 4.31 15.30
C MET A 44 -22.89 4.10 14.53
N THR A 45 -22.95 4.08 13.26
CA THR A 45 -24.08 3.83 12.34
C THR A 45 -25.52 4.06 12.90
N THR A 46 -25.71 3.88 14.21
CA THR A 46 -26.96 4.13 14.96
C THR A 46 -27.05 5.54 15.55
N GLY A 47 -26.03 6.38 15.31
CA GLY A 47 -25.84 7.63 16.03
C GLY A 47 -25.56 7.37 17.51
N ILE A 48 -25.60 8.44 18.33
CA ILE A 48 -25.48 8.32 19.79
C ILE A 48 -26.73 7.62 20.37
N GLY A 49 -27.86 7.67 19.64
CA GLY A 49 -29.10 6.98 19.98
C GLY A 49 -29.61 7.34 21.39
N LYS A 50 -29.81 6.33 22.24
CA LYS A 50 -30.18 6.51 23.67
C LYS A 50 -28.99 6.83 24.58
N ASN A 51 -27.74 6.85 24.02
CA ASN A 51 -26.50 7.05 24.74
C ASN A 51 -26.18 8.55 24.84
N SER A 52 -25.34 8.94 25.79
CA SER A 52 -24.90 10.32 25.97
C SER A 52 -23.46 10.51 25.45
N PHE A 53 -23.08 11.74 25.17
CA PHE A 53 -21.67 12.09 24.90
C PHE A 53 -20.73 11.68 26.04
N HIS A 54 -21.24 11.58 27.25
CA HIS A 54 -20.50 11.19 28.43
C HIS A 54 -20.04 9.72 28.38
N ASP A 55 -20.75 8.85 27.63
CA ASP A 55 -20.39 7.44 27.48
C ASP A 55 -19.20 7.24 26.54
N ILE A 56 -18.90 8.22 25.69
CA ILE A 56 -17.76 8.23 24.80
C ILE A 56 -16.54 8.76 25.57
N LYS A 57 -15.58 7.87 25.88
CA LYS A 57 -14.38 8.22 26.66
C LYS A 57 -13.21 8.46 25.70
N ILE A 58 -12.69 9.70 25.67
CA ILE A 58 -11.50 10.03 24.88
C ILE A 58 -10.25 9.78 25.74
N LYS A 59 -9.37 8.91 25.25
CA LYS A 59 -8.10 8.57 25.87
C LYS A 59 -6.93 8.94 24.94
N TYR A 60 -5.76 9.09 25.49
CA TYR A 60 -4.54 9.35 24.75
C TYR A 60 -3.51 8.25 25.07
N ILE A 61 -3.10 7.52 24.05
CA ILE A 61 -2.04 6.51 24.12
C ILE A 61 -0.88 7.07 23.31
N GLU A 62 0.28 7.24 23.93
CA GLU A 62 1.47 7.84 23.27
C GLU A 62 1.18 9.18 22.56
N ASN A 63 0.34 10.03 23.18
CA ASN A 63 -0.15 11.29 22.65
C ASN A 63 -1.14 11.18 21.45
N LEU A 64 -1.51 10.00 21.02
CA LEU A 64 -2.53 9.79 19.99
C LEU A 64 -3.93 9.68 20.62
N PRO A 65 -4.91 10.44 20.13
CA PRO A 65 -6.27 10.38 20.65
C PRO A 65 -6.99 9.10 20.17
N HIS A 66 -7.66 8.45 21.11
CA HIS A 66 -8.54 7.30 20.89
C HIS A 66 -9.86 7.54 21.60
N ALA A 67 -10.92 6.89 21.15
CA ALA A 67 -12.16 6.88 21.90
C ALA A 67 -12.59 5.45 22.21
N GLU A 68 -13.19 5.28 23.38
CA GLU A 68 -13.86 4.05 23.79
C GLU A 68 -15.32 4.36 24.11
N VAL A 69 -16.22 3.53 23.60
CA VAL A 69 -17.65 3.57 23.93
C VAL A 69 -18.17 2.14 23.96
N PHE A 70 -18.65 1.71 25.14
CA PHE A 70 -18.99 0.30 25.43
C PHE A 70 -17.80 -0.63 25.14
N ASP A 71 -18.01 -1.62 24.27
CA ASP A 71 -17.03 -2.59 23.79
C ASP A 71 -16.27 -2.17 22.53
N LYS A 72 -16.58 -0.97 21.99
CA LYS A 72 -15.99 -0.47 20.74
C LYS A 72 -14.89 0.56 21.02
N LYS A 73 -13.82 0.45 20.22
CA LYS A 73 -12.72 1.42 20.20
C LYS A 73 -12.68 2.15 18.86
N PHE A 74 -12.23 3.39 18.89
CA PHE A 74 -12.10 4.25 17.71
C PHE A 74 -10.75 4.93 17.70
N TYR A 75 -10.08 4.91 16.54
CA TYR A 75 -8.98 5.82 16.25
C TYR A 75 -9.55 7.22 15.98
N LEU A 76 -8.88 8.23 16.50
CA LEU A 76 -9.28 9.62 16.33
C LEU A 76 -8.16 10.42 15.65
N SER A 77 -8.57 11.33 14.78
CA SER A 77 -7.73 12.44 14.34
C SER A 77 -8.46 13.73 14.64
N ILE A 78 -7.81 14.66 15.37
CA ILE A 78 -8.40 15.91 15.81
C ILE A 78 -7.50 17.05 15.33
N SER A 79 -8.08 17.99 14.60
CA SER A 79 -7.41 19.22 14.18
C SER A 79 -8.25 20.42 14.64
N HIS A 80 -7.60 21.48 15.06
CA HIS A 80 -8.28 22.70 15.44
C HIS A 80 -7.54 23.93 14.91
N GLU A 81 -8.31 24.95 14.62
CA GLU A 81 -7.87 26.26 14.23
C GLU A 81 -8.65 27.27 15.09
N LYS A 82 -8.27 28.54 15.04
CA LYS A 82 -8.79 29.62 15.91
C LYS A 82 -10.32 29.63 16.11
N ASN A 83 -11.08 29.27 15.06
CA ASN A 83 -12.54 29.41 15.03
C ASN A 83 -13.31 28.10 14.80
N TYR A 84 -12.62 26.97 14.61
CA TYR A 84 -13.26 25.68 14.38
C TYR A 84 -12.38 24.51 14.79
N ALA A 85 -13.02 23.38 15.05
CA ALA A 85 -12.35 22.10 15.25
C ALA A 85 -12.99 21.05 14.34
N VAL A 86 -12.18 20.15 13.81
CA VAL A 86 -12.60 19.03 12.99
C VAL A 86 -12.06 17.74 13.59
N ALA A 87 -12.86 16.70 13.62
CA ALA A 87 -12.42 15.38 14.03
C ALA A 87 -12.93 14.30 13.08
N VAL A 88 -12.13 13.27 12.93
CA VAL A 88 -12.46 12.04 12.21
C VAL A 88 -12.36 10.89 13.20
N ALA A 89 -13.35 10.00 13.19
CA ALA A 89 -13.36 8.77 13.98
C ALA A 89 -13.46 7.56 13.05
N LYS A 90 -12.57 6.58 13.24
CA LYS A 90 -12.58 5.28 12.57
C LYS A 90 -12.78 4.20 13.62
N LEU A 91 -13.80 3.35 13.47
CA LEU A 91 -14.01 2.19 14.34
C LEU A 91 -12.79 1.26 14.25
N CYS A 92 -12.22 0.89 15.41
CA CYS A 92 -11.27 -0.20 15.49
C CYS A 92 -12.07 -1.50 15.34
N GLU A 93 -11.94 -2.18 14.24
CA GLU A 93 -12.52 -3.51 14.07
C GLU A 93 -11.63 -4.52 14.83
N ASP A 94 -11.80 -4.62 16.14
CA ASP A 94 -11.07 -5.56 17.01
C ASP A 94 -11.55 -7.01 16.89
N ASP A 95 -12.28 -7.36 15.83
CA ASP A 95 -12.80 -8.70 15.60
C ASP A 95 -12.11 -9.49 14.47
N LEU A 96 -10.79 -9.33 14.33
CA LEU A 96 -9.97 -10.38 13.74
C LEU A 96 -9.29 -11.13 14.88
N ALA A 97 -9.99 -12.14 15.38
CA ALA A 97 -9.58 -12.99 16.51
C ALA A 97 -8.05 -13.22 16.54
N GLY A 98 -7.37 -12.52 17.44
CA GLY A 98 -6.07 -12.94 17.96
C GLY A 98 -4.82 -12.53 17.18
N LYS A 99 -4.83 -11.55 16.27
CA LYS A 99 -3.58 -11.04 15.65
C LYS A 99 -3.58 -9.53 15.62
N ASN A 100 -2.66 -8.93 16.39
CA ASN A 100 -2.33 -7.51 16.30
C ASN A 100 -1.77 -7.20 14.91
N PHE A 101 -2.58 -6.59 14.04
CA PHE A 101 -2.10 -5.92 12.85
C PHE A 101 -1.86 -4.45 13.24
N GLU A 102 -0.62 -4.04 13.34
CA GLU A 102 -0.30 -2.63 13.46
C GLU A 102 -0.59 -1.95 12.11
N GLU A 103 -1.70 -1.22 12.02
CA GLU A 103 -1.89 -0.27 10.92
C GLU A 103 -0.84 0.84 11.09
N LYS A 104 0.19 0.82 10.30
CA LYS A 104 1.16 1.93 10.25
C LYS A 104 0.63 3.03 9.33
N ILE A 105 0.38 4.21 9.88
CA ILE A 105 0.14 5.41 9.07
C ILE A 105 1.48 5.90 8.57
N ILE A 106 1.69 5.85 7.26
CA ILE A 106 2.89 6.40 6.62
C ILE A 106 2.69 7.91 6.48
N LEU A 107 3.54 8.69 7.15
CA LEU A 107 3.48 10.15 7.11
C LEU A 107 4.24 10.69 5.88
N ASP A 108 3.77 11.80 5.32
CA ASP A 108 4.45 12.50 4.21
C ASP A 108 5.91 12.79 4.52
N ALA A 109 6.25 13.08 5.78
CA ALA A 109 7.62 13.32 6.21
C ALA A 109 8.51 12.06 6.10
N GLU A 110 7.97 10.86 6.38
CA GLU A 110 8.69 9.60 6.21
C GLU A 110 8.97 9.34 4.73
N ILE A 111 7.97 9.55 3.85
CA ILE A 111 8.14 9.39 2.41
C ILE A 111 9.19 10.38 1.88
N LYS A 112 9.14 11.64 2.30
CA LYS A 112 10.13 12.65 1.90
C LYS A 112 11.54 12.31 2.37
N SER A 113 11.70 11.68 3.53
CA SER A 113 13.02 11.25 4.03
C SER A 113 13.65 10.12 3.22
N LEU A 114 12.83 9.31 2.52
CA LEU A 114 13.31 8.26 1.63
C LEU A 114 13.78 8.81 0.26
N TRP A 115 13.39 10.04 -0.07
CA TRP A 115 13.76 10.67 -1.33
C TRP A 115 15.17 11.24 -1.22
N LYS A 116 16.12 10.56 -1.84
CA LYS A 116 17.50 11.04 -1.87
C LYS A 116 17.61 12.22 -2.83
N ASN A 117 18.18 13.32 -2.36
CA ASN A 117 18.61 14.42 -3.24
C ASN A 117 19.69 13.88 -4.19
N ARG A 118 19.68 14.37 -5.42
CA ARG A 118 20.75 14.09 -6.38
C ARG A 118 21.87 15.09 -6.16
N ASP A 119 23.05 14.61 -5.85
CA ASP A 119 24.24 15.44 -5.74
C ASP A 119 24.70 15.88 -7.14
N GLU A 120 25.36 17.03 -7.24
CA GLU A 120 25.75 17.62 -8.54
C GLU A 120 26.72 16.74 -9.34
N ASP A 121 27.54 15.93 -8.67
CA ASP A 121 28.56 15.06 -9.28
C ASP A 121 28.04 13.65 -9.63
N THR A 122 26.72 13.42 -9.55
CA THR A 122 26.13 12.09 -9.84
C THR A 122 25.80 11.90 -11.32
N HIS A 123 25.90 10.65 -11.80
CA HIS A 123 25.48 10.26 -13.14
C HIS A 123 24.31 9.27 -13.11
N LYS A 124 23.68 9.03 -14.25
CA LYS A 124 22.50 8.17 -14.35
C LYS A 124 22.71 6.73 -13.81
N GLY A 125 23.93 6.21 -13.86
CA GLY A 125 24.26 4.88 -13.34
C GLY A 125 24.14 4.74 -11.81
N ASP A 126 24.25 5.86 -11.06
CA ASP A 126 24.18 5.86 -9.61
C ASP A 126 22.75 5.73 -9.05
N PHE A 127 21.75 5.88 -9.92
CA PHE A 127 20.34 5.79 -9.57
C PHE A 127 19.69 4.45 -9.96
N GLY A 128 20.52 3.43 -10.17
CA GLY A 128 20.10 2.06 -10.42
C GLY A 128 19.66 1.78 -11.85
N LYS A 129 19.73 0.49 -12.19
CA LYS A 129 19.36 -0.08 -13.48
C LYS A 129 18.15 -0.99 -13.28
N ILE A 130 17.06 -0.71 -13.95
CA ILE A 130 15.83 -1.47 -13.82
C ILE A 130 15.52 -2.15 -15.16
N ALA A 131 15.13 -3.43 -15.10
CA ALA A 131 14.55 -4.13 -16.23
C ALA A 131 13.01 -4.16 -16.08
N ILE A 132 12.32 -3.72 -17.13
CA ILE A 132 10.88 -3.90 -17.29
C ILE A 132 10.67 -5.00 -18.30
N VAL A 133 10.06 -6.10 -17.90
CA VAL A 133 9.81 -7.27 -18.74
C VAL A 133 8.32 -7.39 -19.01
N GLY A 134 7.92 -7.13 -20.23
CA GLY A 134 6.50 -7.09 -20.58
C GLY A 134 6.27 -6.62 -22.00
N GLY A 135 4.99 -6.49 -22.34
CA GLY A 135 4.57 -6.18 -23.70
C GLY A 135 4.54 -7.43 -24.58
N SER A 136 3.59 -7.45 -25.48
CA SER A 136 3.41 -8.44 -26.53
C SER A 136 2.68 -7.80 -27.71
N LEU A 137 2.48 -8.54 -28.77
CA LEU A 137 1.73 -8.05 -29.93
C LEU A 137 0.34 -7.58 -29.51
N GLY A 138 0.01 -6.35 -29.81
CA GLY A 138 -1.24 -5.68 -29.37
C GLY A 138 -1.19 -5.06 -27.98
N MET A 139 -0.19 -5.37 -27.14
CA MET A 139 -0.07 -4.86 -25.75
C MET A 139 1.23 -4.07 -25.49
N THR A 140 1.74 -3.37 -26.49
CA THR A 140 2.95 -2.53 -26.38
C THR A 140 2.77 -1.33 -25.44
N GLY A 141 1.51 -0.90 -25.20
CA GLY A 141 1.20 0.25 -24.37
C GLY A 141 1.53 0.02 -22.88
N SER A 142 1.26 -1.17 -22.35
CA SER A 142 1.54 -1.50 -20.94
C SER A 142 3.03 -1.44 -20.64
N SER A 143 3.84 -2.02 -21.49
CA SER A 143 5.31 -2.02 -21.39
C SER A 143 5.89 -0.61 -21.52
N TYR A 144 5.37 0.18 -22.45
CA TYR A 144 5.72 1.59 -22.60
C TYR A 144 5.44 2.42 -21.34
N LEU A 145 4.25 2.30 -20.79
CA LEU A 145 3.83 3.05 -19.59
C LEU A 145 4.67 2.64 -18.37
N SER A 146 4.91 1.35 -18.16
CA SER A 146 5.72 0.86 -17.05
C SER A 146 7.15 1.36 -17.12
N SER A 147 7.77 1.35 -18.31
CA SER A 147 9.15 1.82 -18.51
C SER A 147 9.29 3.32 -18.26
N ASN A 148 8.36 4.12 -18.77
CA ASN A 148 8.36 5.57 -18.52
C ASN A 148 8.04 5.91 -17.07
N ALA A 149 7.18 5.13 -16.39
CA ALA A 149 6.90 5.31 -14.97
C ALA A 149 8.16 5.07 -14.13
N ALA A 150 8.95 4.03 -14.44
CA ALA A 150 10.21 3.75 -13.76
C ALA A 150 11.21 4.92 -13.89
N LEU A 151 11.37 5.49 -15.08
CA LEU A 151 12.21 6.70 -15.28
C LEU A 151 11.69 7.89 -14.48
N LYS A 152 10.39 8.17 -14.54
CA LYS A 152 9.77 9.28 -13.81
C LYS A 152 9.86 9.11 -12.29
N ALA A 153 9.89 7.86 -11.81
CA ALA A 153 10.12 7.55 -10.41
C ALA A 153 11.58 7.70 -9.97
N GLY A 154 12.51 7.97 -10.93
CA GLY A 154 13.90 8.30 -10.62
C GLY A 154 14.92 7.21 -10.95
N ALA A 155 14.53 6.12 -11.62
CA ALA A 155 15.49 5.12 -12.09
C ALA A 155 16.52 5.74 -13.05
N GLY A 156 17.79 5.37 -12.87
CA GLY A 156 18.88 5.92 -13.65
C GLY A 156 18.92 5.40 -15.09
N LEU A 157 18.72 4.08 -15.23
CA LEU A 157 18.62 3.39 -16.54
C LEU A 157 17.45 2.42 -16.50
N VAL A 158 16.63 2.44 -17.54
CA VAL A 158 15.50 1.52 -17.70
C VAL A 158 15.68 0.73 -18.99
N TYR A 159 15.77 -0.58 -18.86
CA TYR A 159 15.78 -1.53 -19.96
C TYR A 159 14.40 -2.16 -20.09
N ASN A 160 13.84 -2.14 -21.28
CA ASN A 160 12.58 -2.80 -21.58
C ASN A 160 12.85 -4.08 -22.37
N ILE A 161 12.67 -5.23 -21.71
CA ILE A 161 12.86 -6.55 -22.34
C ILE A 161 11.52 -6.99 -22.93
N VAL A 162 11.50 -7.19 -24.23
CA VAL A 162 10.31 -7.50 -25.02
C VAL A 162 10.58 -8.67 -25.98
N PRO A 163 9.54 -9.40 -26.42
CA PRO A 163 9.69 -10.39 -27.47
C PRO A 163 10.08 -9.75 -28.81
N ARG A 164 10.74 -10.51 -29.66
CA ARG A 164 11.29 -10.04 -30.94
C ARG A 164 10.26 -9.38 -31.83
N GLU A 165 9.02 -9.85 -31.81
CA GLU A 165 7.94 -9.36 -32.66
C GLU A 165 7.57 -7.89 -32.43
N ILE A 166 7.86 -7.36 -31.26
CA ILE A 166 7.55 -5.96 -30.93
C ILE A 166 8.79 -5.10 -30.67
N PHE A 167 10.00 -5.66 -30.82
CA PHE A 167 11.26 -4.97 -30.54
C PHE A 167 11.42 -3.68 -31.35
N ASP A 168 11.18 -3.73 -32.65
CA ASP A 168 11.30 -2.56 -33.51
C ASP A 168 10.26 -1.49 -33.18
N ILE A 169 9.04 -1.93 -32.86
CA ILE A 169 7.95 -1.02 -32.41
C ILE A 169 8.38 -0.30 -31.13
N MET A 170 8.93 -1.02 -30.16
CA MET A 170 9.34 -0.43 -28.88
C MET A 170 10.58 0.45 -29.04
N SER A 171 11.49 0.09 -29.90
CA SER A 171 12.67 0.91 -30.23
C SER A 171 12.29 2.26 -30.84
N ILE A 172 11.23 2.30 -31.64
CA ILE A 172 10.68 3.56 -32.20
C ILE A 172 9.90 4.36 -31.15
N LYS A 173 9.18 3.68 -30.27
CA LYS A 173 8.34 4.33 -29.25
C LYS A 173 9.14 4.99 -28.12
N PHE A 174 10.30 4.42 -27.77
CA PHE A 174 11.11 4.91 -26.67
C PHE A 174 12.06 6.03 -27.11
N ILE A 175 12.20 7.02 -26.22
CA ILE A 175 13.23 8.08 -26.33
C ILE A 175 14.35 7.78 -25.33
N GLU A 176 14.01 7.48 -24.07
CA GLU A 176 14.98 7.25 -23.00
C GLU A 176 15.09 5.79 -22.57
N PRO A 177 13.98 5.03 -22.37
CA PRO A 177 14.11 3.61 -22.06
C PRO A 177 14.76 2.85 -23.22
N ILE A 178 15.55 1.84 -22.90
CA ILE A 178 16.32 1.07 -23.88
C ILE A 178 15.60 -0.24 -24.15
N ALA A 179 15.08 -0.43 -25.36
CA ALA A 179 14.51 -1.71 -25.78
C ALA A 179 15.59 -2.79 -25.90
N LYS A 180 15.27 -3.99 -25.43
CA LYS A 180 16.09 -5.20 -25.54
C LYS A 180 15.19 -6.37 -25.95
N SER A 181 15.75 -7.26 -26.76
CA SER A 181 15.12 -8.53 -27.08
C SER A 181 16.19 -9.63 -27.06
N PHE A 182 15.84 -10.78 -26.56
CA PHE A 182 16.72 -11.93 -26.44
C PHE A 182 16.05 -13.14 -27.05
N ASP A 183 16.69 -13.74 -28.07
CA ASP A 183 16.27 -15.02 -28.64
C ASP A 183 16.79 -16.17 -27.76
N ASP A 184 17.95 -15.99 -27.12
CA ASP A 184 18.53 -16.90 -26.15
C ASP A 184 18.27 -16.38 -24.70
N LEU A 185 17.57 -17.17 -23.89
CA LEU A 185 17.26 -16.84 -22.52
C LEU A 185 18.48 -16.92 -21.58
N ASP A 186 19.54 -17.64 -21.95
CA ASP A 186 20.77 -17.66 -21.15
C ASP A 186 21.59 -16.37 -21.37
N GLU A 187 21.51 -15.75 -22.55
CA GLU A 187 22.04 -14.41 -22.77
C GLU A 187 21.25 -13.35 -21.99
N MET A 188 19.93 -13.50 -21.94
CA MET A 188 19.09 -12.63 -21.11
C MET A 188 19.49 -12.73 -19.62
N GLU A 189 19.68 -13.94 -19.10
CA GLU A 189 20.05 -14.17 -17.71
C GLU A 189 21.39 -13.49 -17.39
N LYS A 190 22.42 -13.64 -18.23
CA LYS A 190 23.71 -12.93 -18.10
C LYS A 190 23.54 -11.40 -18.13
N PHE A 191 22.66 -10.88 -18.98
CA PHE A 191 22.37 -9.45 -19.03
C PHE A 191 21.74 -8.96 -17.71
N LEU A 192 20.89 -9.78 -17.10
CA LEU A 192 20.22 -9.45 -15.83
C LEU A 192 21.18 -9.37 -14.64
N ASP A 193 22.39 -9.92 -14.71
CA ASP A 193 23.43 -9.79 -13.66
C ASP A 193 23.73 -8.30 -13.37
N GLY A 194 23.73 -7.47 -14.40
CA GLY A 194 23.96 -6.03 -14.30
C GLY A 194 22.74 -5.18 -13.93
N ILE A 195 21.60 -5.80 -13.58
CA ILE A 195 20.35 -5.14 -13.24
C ILE A 195 20.13 -5.17 -11.72
N ASP A 196 19.62 -4.07 -11.13
CA ASP A 196 19.40 -3.96 -9.70
C ASP A 196 18.00 -4.46 -9.27
N ALA A 197 16.99 -4.24 -10.10
CA ALA A 197 15.62 -4.70 -9.85
C ALA A 197 14.88 -4.98 -11.16
N ILE A 198 13.89 -5.87 -11.10
CA ILE A 198 13.12 -6.29 -12.26
C ILE A 198 11.63 -6.12 -11.95
N ALA A 199 10.89 -5.49 -12.85
CA ALA A 199 9.43 -5.51 -12.84
C ALA A 199 8.95 -6.29 -14.08
N MET A 200 8.09 -7.30 -13.87
CA MET A 200 7.63 -8.15 -14.95
C MET A 200 6.13 -8.40 -14.93
N GLY A 201 5.58 -8.62 -16.11
CA GLY A 201 4.21 -9.10 -16.30
C GLY A 201 3.32 -8.20 -17.14
N PRO A 202 3.36 -6.86 -17.05
CA PRO A 202 2.41 -6.02 -17.75
C PRO A 202 2.38 -6.27 -19.27
N GLY A 203 1.29 -6.91 -19.74
CA GLY A 203 1.08 -7.21 -21.16
C GLY A 203 2.08 -8.20 -21.77
N MET A 204 2.73 -9.05 -20.96
CA MET A 204 3.74 -10.00 -21.48
C MET A 204 3.11 -11.21 -22.19
N GLY A 205 1.80 -11.41 -21.99
CA GLY A 205 1.10 -12.58 -22.52
C GLY A 205 1.35 -13.84 -21.72
N LEU A 206 0.78 -14.95 -22.20
CA LEU A 206 0.85 -16.28 -21.54
C LEU A 206 1.46 -17.35 -22.47
N GLY A 207 2.09 -16.96 -23.57
CA GLY A 207 2.76 -17.84 -24.51
C GLY A 207 4.01 -18.50 -23.94
N GLU A 208 4.59 -19.44 -24.69
CA GLU A 208 5.77 -20.21 -24.24
C GLU A 208 7.00 -19.33 -23.99
N TYR A 209 7.21 -18.30 -24.82
CA TYR A 209 8.29 -17.33 -24.60
C TYR A 209 8.10 -16.60 -23.24
N ALA A 210 6.90 -16.09 -22.97
CA ALA A 210 6.59 -15.40 -21.71
C ALA A 210 6.81 -16.31 -20.48
N LYS A 211 6.41 -17.59 -20.58
CA LYS A 211 6.63 -18.57 -19.51
C LYS A 211 8.12 -18.85 -19.31
N GLY A 212 8.87 -19.06 -20.40
CA GLY A 212 10.31 -19.29 -20.31
C GLY A 212 11.06 -18.11 -19.70
N VAL A 213 10.74 -16.89 -20.12
CA VAL A 213 11.27 -15.65 -19.53
C VAL A 213 10.91 -15.56 -18.04
N PHE A 214 9.66 -15.82 -17.68
CA PHE A 214 9.21 -15.83 -16.28
C PHE A 214 10.01 -16.84 -15.44
N GLU A 215 10.17 -18.08 -15.93
CA GLU A 215 10.88 -19.15 -15.22
C GLU A 215 12.36 -18.85 -14.99
N LYS A 216 12.98 -18.13 -15.92
CA LYS A 216 14.36 -17.64 -15.74
C LYS A 216 14.43 -16.54 -14.70
N ILE A 217 13.57 -15.54 -14.81
CA ILE A 217 13.60 -14.35 -13.94
C ILE A 217 13.22 -14.67 -12.50
N ILE A 218 12.23 -15.53 -12.27
CA ILE A 218 11.80 -15.87 -10.91
C ILE A 218 12.90 -16.55 -10.08
N LYS A 219 13.87 -17.19 -10.74
CA LYS A 219 15.02 -17.83 -10.11
C LYS A 219 16.21 -16.90 -9.88
N THR A 220 16.18 -15.68 -10.42
CA THR A 220 17.29 -14.74 -10.24
C THR A 220 17.39 -14.22 -8.80
N GLU A 221 18.58 -13.87 -8.38
CA GLU A 221 18.84 -13.21 -7.08
C GLU A 221 18.64 -11.69 -7.16
N LYS A 222 17.49 -11.27 -7.69
CA LYS A 222 17.14 -9.85 -7.88
C LYS A 222 15.85 -9.50 -7.13
N ASN A 223 15.68 -8.24 -6.76
CA ASN A 223 14.40 -7.73 -6.27
C ASN A 223 13.39 -7.74 -7.42
N LEU A 224 12.22 -8.33 -7.20
CA LEU A 224 11.19 -8.48 -8.23
C LEU A 224 9.89 -7.76 -7.87
N LEU A 225 9.28 -7.13 -8.88
CA LEU A 225 7.87 -6.78 -8.88
C LEU A 225 7.16 -7.60 -9.94
N ILE A 226 6.07 -8.27 -9.57
CA ILE A 226 5.28 -9.12 -10.47
C ILE A 226 3.85 -8.61 -10.52
N ASP A 227 3.36 -8.30 -11.72
CA ASP A 227 1.99 -7.81 -11.96
C ASP A 227 1.35 -8.57 -13.15
N ALA A 228 0.06 -8.41 -13.33
CA ALA A 228 -0.71 -8.80 -14.51
C ALA A 228 -0.44 -10.24 -14.99
N ASP A 229 0.05 -10.41 -16.23
CA ASP A 229 0.32 -11.75 -16.80
C ASP A 229 1.39 -12.52 -16.04
N GLY A 230 2.35 -11.82 -15.41
CA GLY A 230 3.31 -12.44 -14.51
C GLY A 230 2.63 -13.12 -13.31
N LEU A 231 1.61 -12.49 -12.72
CA LEU A 231 0.80 -13.09 -11.66
C LEU A 231 -0.04 -14.27 -12.16
N ASN A 232 -0.55 -14.18 -13.39
CA ASN A 232 -1.28 -15.29 -14.02
C ASN A 232 -0.38 -16.52 -14.24
N ILE A 233 0.87 -16.32 -14.65
CA ILE A 233 1.85 -17.41 -14.77
C ILE A 233 2.20 -17.96 -13.39
N LEU A 234 2.50 -17.08 -12.42
CA LEU A 234 2.83 -17.45 -11.05
C LEU A 234 1.73 -18.27 -10.38
N SER A 235 0.45 -17.98 -10.65
CA SER A 235 -0.70 -18.70 -10.05
C SER A 235 -0.70 -20.21 -10.36
N LYS A 236 0.05 -20.67 -11.33
CA LYS A 236 0.18 -22.09 -11.67
C LYS A 236 1.21 -22.83 -10.81
N ASN A 237 2.16 -22.10 -10.21
CA ASN A 237 3.17 -22.68 -9.33
C ASN A 237 3.68 -21.66 -8.31
N LEU A 238 2.97 -21.52 -7.21
CA LEU A 238 3.31 -20.59 -6.12
C LEU A 238 4.55 -21.04 -5.32
N ASN A 239 4.97 -22.31 -5.43
CA ASN A 239 6.16 -22.80 -4.72
C ASN A 239 7.43 -22.05 -5.16
N LEU A 240 7.45 -21.49 -6.35
CA LEU A 240 8.55 -20.64 -6.83
C LEU A 240 8.83 -19.44 -5.93
N LEU A 241 7.85 -18.96 -5.19
CA LEU A 241 8.05 -17.89 -4.21
C LEU A 241 8.80 -18.38 -2.95
N GLU A 242 8.67 -19.64 -2.59
CA GLU A 242 9.31 -20.20 -1.40
C GLU A 242 10.84 -20.32 -1.58
N GLU A 243 11.31 -20.37 -2.82
CA GLU A 243 12.73 -20.41 -3.16
C GLU A 243 13.40 -19.02 -3.02
N ARG A 244 12.63 -17.94 -3.00
CA ARG A 244 13.10 -16.55 -3.01
C ARG A 244 13.25 -15.93 -1.62
N LYS A 245 13.89 -16.62 -0.68
CA LYS A 245 13.91 -16.21 0.77
C LYS A 245 14.71 -14.95 1.07
N ASN A 246 15.71 -14.63 0.25
CA ASN A 246 16.69 -13.57 0.53
C ASN A 246 16.48 -12.28 -0.27
N PHE A 247 15.49 -12.24 -1.16
CA PHE A 247 15.25 -11.12 -2.06
C PHE A 247 13.81 -10.61 -1.94
N THR A 248 13.65 -9.30 -2.03
CA THR A 248 12.32 -8.69 -1.99
C THR A 248 11.50 -9.08 -3.22
N THR A 249 10.33 -9.62 -2.99
CA THR A 249 9.33 -9.89 -4.03
C THR A 249 8.06 -9.11 -3.71
N ILE A 250 7.64 -8.27 -4.66
CA ILE A 250 6.42 -7.46 -4.56
C ILE A 250 5.42 -8.01 -5.57
N LEU A 251 4.22 -8.32 -5.10
CA LEU A 251 3.10 -8.73 -5.95
C LEU A 251 2.03 -7.65 -5.91
N THR A 252 1.48 -7.29 -7.08
CA THR A 252 0.51 -6.21 -7.20
C THR A 252 -0.84 -6.67 -7.79
N PRO A 253 -1.51 -7.71 -7.24
CA PRO A 253 -2.74 -8.23 -7.80
C PRO A 253 -3.92 -7.29 -7.58
N HIS A 254 -4.84 -7.22 -8.55
CA HIS A 254 -6.22 -6.86 -8.29
C HIS A 254 -6.99 -8.09 -7.73
N GLU A 255 -8.22 -7.90 -7.26
CA GLU A 255 -9.00 -8.98 -6.62
C GLU A 255 -9.13 -10.25 -7.50
N GLY A 256 -9.30 -10.09 -8.82
CA GLY A 256 -9.40 -11.23 -9.73
C GLY A 256 -8.09 -11.99 -9.93
N GLU A 257 -6.95 -11.31 -9.93
CA GLU A 257 -5.61 -11.92 -9.93
C GLU A 257 -5.33 -12.61 -8.60
N PHE A 258 -5.73 -11.98 -7.50
CA PHE A 258 -5.58 -12.56 -6.17
C PHE A 258 -6.45 -13.82 -5.98
N ALA A 259 -7.65 -13.83 -6.55
CA ALA A 259 -8.49 -15.04 -6.61
C ALA A 259 -7.78 -16.20 -7.32
N ARG A 260 -7.11 -15.92 -8.44
CA ARG A 260 -6.33 -16.94 -9.16
C ARG A 260 -5.11 -17.42 -8.37
N LEU A 261 -4.42 -16.52 -7.66
CA LEU A 261 -3.28 -16.88 -6.81
C LEU A 261 -3.69 -17.74 -5.62
N THR A 262 -4.82 -17.46 -4.99
CA THR A 262 -5.27 -18.15 -3.78
C THR A 262 -6.14 -19.37 -4.05
N GLY A 263 -6.77 -19.44 -5.24
CA GLY A 263 -7.80 -20.45 -5.55
C GLY A 263 -9.16 -20.17 -4.88
N LEU A 264 -9.32 -19.01 -4.22
CA LEU A 264 -10.53 -18.61 -3.54
C LEU A 264 -11.50 -17.90 -4.50
N SER A 265 -12.79 -17.88 -4.15
CA SER A 265 -13.80 -17.12 -4.88
C SER A 265 -13.61 -15.60 -4.68
N LEU A 266 -14.09 -14.81 -5.65
CA LEU A 266 -14.08 -13.35 -5.54
C LEU A 266 -14.88 -12.84 -4.33
N GLU A 267 -15.94 -13.54 -3.96
CA GLU A 267 -16.79 -13.19 -2.82
C GLU A 267 -16.02 -13.38 -1.49
N GLU A 268 -15.34 -14.51 -1.33
CA GLU A 268 -14.49 -14.77 -0.17
C GLU A 268 -13.38 -13.72 -0.03
N ILE A 269 -12.76 -13.34 -1.14
CA ILE A 269 -11.73 -12.30 -1.14
C ILE A 269 -12.32 -10.96 -0.72
N LYS A 270 -13.44 -10.53 -1.31
CA LYS A 270 -14.08 -9.25 -0.99
C LYS A 270 -14.46 -9.14 0.47
N ASN A 271 -14.95 -10.24 1.06
CA ASN A 271 -15.38 -10.28 2.45
C ASN A 271 -14.21 -10.36 3.45
N ASN A 272 -13.01 -10.75 3.02
CA ASN A 272 -11.87 -11.02 3.91
C ASN A 272 -10.54 -10.44 3.39
N ARG A 273 -10.57 -9.33 2.66
CA ARG A 273 -9.40 -8.78 1.94
C ARG A 273 -8.16 -8.63 2.81
N GLU A 274 -8.29 -7.97 3.95
CA GLU A 274 -7.17 -7.67 4.85
C GLU A 274 -6.55 -8.94 5.42
N ARG A 275 -7.38 -9.81 5.99
CA ARG A 275 -6.91 -11.08 6.56
C ARG A 275 -6.19 -11.94 5.54
N LEU A 276 -6.80 -12.14 4.35
CA LEU A 276 -6.25 -12.97 3.30
C LEU A 276 -4.96 -12.40 2.72
N ALA A 277 -4.88 -11.06 2.57
CA ALA A 277 -3.68 -10.39 2.10
C ALA A 277 -2.50 -10.62 3.05
N VAL A 278 -2.71 -10.44 4.35
CA VAL A 278 -1.67 -10.64 5.37
C VAL A 278 -1.25 -12.11 5.47
N GLU A 279 -2.21 -13.04 5.47
CA GLU A 279 -1.92 -14.48 5.52
C GLU A 279 -1.09 -14.92 4.31
N PHE A 280 -1.45 -14.45 3.11
CA PHE A 280 -0.71 -14.75 1.89
C PHE A 280 0.71 -14.16 1.92
N ALA A 281 0.85 -12.89 2.27
CA ALA A 281 2.14 -12.22 2.36
C ALA A 281 3.08 -12.90 3.35
N LYS A 282 2.58 -13.30 4.52
CA LYS A 282 3.36 -14.04 5.52
C LYS A 282 3.77 -15.43 5.05
N ARG A 283 2.84 -16.16 4.43
CA ARG A 283 3.10 -17.51 3.94
C ARG A 283 4.23 -17.54 2.91
N TYR A 284 4.16 -16.64 1.93
CA TYR A 284 5.10 -16.61 0.80
C TYR A 284 6.27 -15.62 1.00
N ARG A 285 6.30 -14.88 2.13
CA ARG A 285 7.32 -13.87 2.45
C ARG A 285 7.44 -12.80 1.35
N VAL A 286 6.33 -12.29 0.89
CA VAL A 286 6.23 -11.27 -0.15
C VAL A 286 5.60 -10.00 0.40
N ILE A 287 5.88 -8.87 -0.24
CA ILE A 287 5.08 -7.66 -0.08
C ILE A 287 3.90 -7.78 -1.04
N LEU A 288 2.70 -7.74 -0.52
CA LEU A 288 1.48 -7.80 -1.33
C LEU A 288 0.80 -6.44 -1.38
N VAL A 289 0.60 -5.93 -2.59
CA VAL A 289 -0.18 -4.72 -2.86
C VAL A 289 -1.51 -5.16 -3.48
N LEU A 290 -2.50 -5.50 -2.67
CA LEU A 290 -3.83 -5.90 -3.15
C LEU A 290 -4.62 -4.67 -3.60
N LYS A 291 -4.65 -4.47 -4.92
CA LYS A 291 -5.31 -3.32 -5.57
C LYS A 291 -6.82 -3.34 -5.38
N GLY A 292 -7.43 -2.15 -5.19
CA GLY A 292 -8.87 -1.98 -5.04
C GLY A 292 -9.20 -0.55 -4.63
N HIS A 293 -10.48 -0.27 -4.35
CA HIS A 293 -10.91 1.05 -3.86
C HIS A 293 -10.13 1.47 -2.59
N LYS A 294 -9.89 0.52 -1.69
CA LYS A 294 -8.93 0.63 -0.59
C LYS A 294 -7.80 -0.36 -0.87
N THR A 295 -6.68 0.11 -1.36
CA THR A 295 -5.50 -0.72 -1.59
C THR A 295 -4.89 -1.13 -0.26
N ILE A 296 -4.57 -2.43 -0.13
CA ILE A 296 -3.94 -3.01 1.06
C ILE A 296 -2.48 -3.30 0.72
N VAL A 297 -1.57 -2.86 1.57
CA VAL A 297 -0.13 -3.17 1.49
C VAL A 297 0.24 -3.91 2.76
N THR A 298 0.94 -5.04 2.61
CA THR A 298 1.29 -5.92 3.74
C THR A 298 2.78 -6.13 3.83
#